data_c2e0d59c082109e013a28e2f69a96709
#
_entry.id   c2e0d59c082109e013a28e2f69a96709
#
_cell.length_a   1.000
_cell.length_b   1.000
_cell.length_c   1.000
_cell.angle_alpha   90.00
_cell.angle_beta   90.00
_cell.angle_gamma   90.00
#
_symmetry.space_group_name_H-M   'P 1'
#
loop_
_entity.id
_entity.type
_entity.pdbx_description
1 polymer ?
#
loop_
_entity_poly.entity_id
_entity_poly.type
_entity_poly.pdbx_seq_one_letter_code
_entity_poly.pdbx_strand_id
1 'polypeptide(L)'
;MSIRKSSNRTLLTVAIDVVVIAFVLVFVGYVFYKIETVLVYKWHWDFIPEYILRWDEDEQHYAPNLLLKGLFTTCRLVIWSMLLAAIIGVVMGVMRTSTRLFPRMISRLYVEFVRNMPPVVFIFIFYFFISSQLVPILGIDEISVRASPTTLAMLEVILGPPDLFSNVISGIFCLAIFEAAYITEIVRAGIQSIDRGQIEAGQSIGLSRFHVLRWVILPQAVQRMVPPLAGHFITLIKDSSIVALISIQELTFLAQEVAVSTQHVFEIWIFVAGMYFCICYFLALLFGRLEKKLSVYRG
;
A
#
# COMPACT_ATOMS: atom_id res chain seq x y z
N MET A 1 46.93 -15.81 -18.18
CA MET A 1 46.84 -14.34 -18.45
C MET A 1 45.43 -13.73 -18.12
N SER A 2 44.61 -14.39 -17.31
CA SER A 2 43.19 -14.07 -17.06
C SER A 2 42.90 -13.40 -15.69
N ILE A 3 43.78 -13.46 -14.72
CA ILE A 3 43.55 -13.03 -13.31
C ILE A 3 43.72 -11.51 -13.12
N ARG A 4 44.47 -10.82 -14.00
CA ARG A 4 44.74 -9.37 -13.84
C ARG A 4 43.60 -8.46 -14.33
N LYS A 5 42.65 -8.98 -15.13
CA LYS A 5 41.51 -8.19 -15.65
C LYS A 5 40.34 -8.04 -14.65
N SER A 6 40.22 -8.96 -13.68
CA SER A 6 39.19 -8.92 -12.64
C SER A 6 39.45 -7.86 -11.56
N SER A 7 40.73 -7.70 -11.16
CA SER A 7 41.13 -6.76 -10.10
C SER A 7 40.93 -5.29 -10.51
N ASN A 8 41.22 -4.95 -11.79
CA ASN A 8 41.04 -3.57 -12.26
C ASN A 8 39.56 -3.16 -12.42
N ARG A 9 38.66 -4.10 -12.70
CA ARG A 9 37.21 -3.82 -12.74
C ARG A 9 36.65 -3.53 -11.34
N THR A 10 37.11 -4.25 -10.32
CA THR A 10 36.70 -4.01 -8.92
C THR A 10 37.21 -2.67 -8.40
N LEU A 11 38.44 -2.30 -8.68
CA LEU A 11 39.01 -1.01 -8.27
C LEU A 11 38.30 0.17 -8.97
N LEU A 12 38.00 0.04 -10.27
CA LEU A 12 37.27 1.07 -11.01
C LEU A 12 35.83 1.23 -10.48
N THR A 13 35.16 0.12 -10.17
CA THR A 13 33.78 0.15 -9.61
C THR A 13 33.78 0.82 -8.24
N VAL A 14 34.70 0.47 -7.35
CA VAL A 14 34.85 1.09 -6.03
C VAL A 14 35.17 2.60 -6.16
N ALA A 15 36.05 2.97 -7.10
CA ALA A 15 36.36 4.38 -7.34
C ALA A 15 35.14 5.18 -7.85
N ILE A 16 34.34 4.59 -8.74
CA ILE A 16 33.07 5.20 -9.21
C ILE A 16 32.10 5.34 -8.03
N ASP A 17 31.93 4.33 -7.21
CA ASP A 17 31.03 4.36 -6.05
C ASP A 17 31.44 5.47 -5.05
N VAL A 18 32.73 5.60 -4.77
CA VAL A 18 33.27 6.66 -3.92
C VAL A 18 33.01 8.05 -4.51
N VAL A 19 33.24 8.23 -5.81
CA VAL A 19 32.97 9.51 -6.51
C VAL A 19 31.48 9.86 -6.46
N VAL A 20 30.61 8.89 -6.70
CA VAL A 20 29.16 9.08 -6.64
C VAL A 20 28.71 9.47 -5.22
N ILE A 21 29.20 8.75 -4.20
CA ILE A 21 28.89 9.05 -2.80
C ILE A 21 29.41 10.45 -2.43
N ALA A 22 30.65 10.79 -2.80
CA ALA A 22 31.20 12.11 -2.56
C ALA A 22 30.39 13.22 -3.24
N PHE A 23 29.98 13.01 -4.50
CA PHE A 23 29.12 13.95 -5.22
C PHE A 23 27.77 14.14 -4.52
N VAL A 24 27.12 13.06 -4.10
CA VAL A 24 25.85 13.12 -3.37
C VAL A 24 26.01 13.88 -2.04
N LEU A 25 27.08 13.60 -1.29
CA LEU A 25 27.35 14.30 -0.01
C LEU A 25 27.61 15.81 -0.22
N VAL A 26 28.39 16.15 -1.25
CA VAL A 26 28.66 17.57 -1.62
C VAL A 26 27.37 18.25 -2.06
N PHE A 27 26.56 17.58 -2.88
CA PHE A 27 25.28 18.12 -3.33
C PHE A 27 24.32 18.36 -2.16
N VAL A 28 24.18 17.37 -1.27
CA VAL A 28 23.35 17.49 -0.06
C VAL A 28 23.87 18.62 0.83
N GLY A 29 25.19 18.68 1.08
CA GLY A 29 25.81 19.77 1.85
C GLY A 29 25.60 21.15 1.22
N TYR A 30 25.68 21.25 -0.12
CA TYR A 30 25.39 22.47 -0.85
C TYR A 30 23.92 22.90 -0.72
N VAL A 31 22.98 21.94 -0.78
CA VAL A 31 21.56 22.23 -0.58
C VAL A 31 21.30 22.75 0.83
N PHE A 32 21.85 22.10 1.86
CA PHE A 32 21.74 22.57 3.24
C PHE A 32 22.35 23.96 3.44
N TYR A 33 23.54 24.20 2.89
CA TYR A 33 24.17 25.52 2.93
C TYR A 33 23.29 26.60 2.28
N LYS A 34 22.66 26.29 1.14
CA LYS A 34 21.74 27.21 0.46
C LYS A 34 20.46 27.44 1.26
N ILE A 35 19.93 26.43 1.93
CA ILE A 35 18.76 26.56 2.81
C ILE A 35 19.08 27.52 3.96
N GLU A 36 20.22 27.36 4.62
CA GLU A 36 20.60 28.25 5.73
C GLU A 36 20.91 29.69 5.28
N THR A 37 21.57 29.86 4.14
CA THR A 37 22.06 31.18 3.73
C THR A 37 21.06 32.01 2.90
N VAL A 38 20.14 31.33 2.16
CA VAL A 38 19.23 32.00 1.22
C VAL A 38 17.80 32.04 1.72
N LEU A 39 17.31 30.96 2.36
CA LEU A 39 15.91 30.89 2.78
C LEU A 39 15.64 31.67 4.07
N VAL A 40 16.64 31.97 4.91
CA VAL A 40 16.45 32.60 6.23
C VAL A 40 15.32 31.94 7.04
N TYR A 41 15.14 30.61 6.84
CA TYR A 41 14.05 29.86 7.45
C TYR A 41 14.43 29.45 8.88
N LYS A 42 13.57 29.78 9.85
CA LYS A 42 13.76 29.37 11.25
C LYS A 42 13.03 28.05 11.46
N TRP A 43 13.78 26.99 11.69
CA TRP A 43 13.25 25.67 11.99
C TRP A 43 12.64 25.62 13.37
N HIS A 44 11.42 25.11 13.45
CA HIS A 44 10.69 24.89 14.69
C HIS A 44 10.19 23.45 14.73
N TRP A 45 10.81 22.63 15.59
CA TRP A 45 10.47 21.21 15.72
C TRP A 45 9.70 20.90 17.01
N ASP A 46 9.66 21.83 17.92
CA ASP A 46 9.20 21.68 19.32
C ASP A 46 7.70 21.38 19.40
N PHE A 47 6.91 21.78 18.41
CA PHE A 47 5.45 21.59 18.38
C PHE A 47 5.03 20.19 17.89
N ILE A 48 5.88 19.46 17.17
CA ILE A 48 5.54 18.16 16.56
C ILE A 48 5.05 17.12 17.56
N PRO A 49 5.69 16.95 18.75
CA PRO A 49 5.23 15.99 19.76
C PRO A 49 3.78 16.18 20.18
N GLU A 50 3.29 17.42 20.24
CA GLU A 50 1.91 17.74 20.59
C GLU A 50 0.92 17.21 19.53
N TYR A 51 1.29 17.23 18.24
CA TYR A 51 0.46 16.68 17.15
C TYR A 51 0.53 15.16 17.02
N ILE A 52 1.44 14.51 17.75
CA ILE A 52 1.48 13.05 17.88
C ILE A 52 0.62 12.61 19.07
N LEU A 53 0.89 13.18 20.25
CA LEU A 53 0.21 12.88 21.50
C LEU A 53 -0.16 14.20 22.20
N ARG A 54 -1.41 14.36 22.61
CA ARG A 54 -1.85 15.46 23.44
C ARG A 54 -2.16 14.97 24.85
N TRP A 55 -1.93 15.82 25.83
CA TRP A 55 -2.41 15.56 27.19
C TRP A 55 -3.91 15.81 27.24
N ASP A 56 -4.66 14.83 27.68
CA ASP A 56 -6.11 14.94 27.91
C ASP A 56 -6.32 15.27 29.40
N GLU A 57 -6.86 16.46 29.69
CA GLU A 57 -7.08 16.91 31.06
C GLU A 57 -8.22 16.18 31.75
N ASP A 58 -9.22 15.75 30.99
CA ASP A 58 -10.41 15.07 31.53
C ASP A 58 -10.09 13.63 31.95
N GLU A 59 -9.34 12.92 31.11
CA GLU A 59 -8.99 11.51 31.34
C GLU A 59 -7.60 11.34 31.99
N GLN A 60 -6.83 12.43 32.21
CA GLN A 60 -5.49 12.45 32.84
C GLN A 60 -4.50 11.48 32.19
N HIS A 61 -4.54 11.36 30.84
CA HIS A 61 -3.61 10.54 30.07
C HIS A 61 -3.21 11.17 28.74
N TYR A 62 -2.15 10.63 28.10
CA TYR A 62 -1.79 11.04 26.75
C TYR A 62 -2.71 10.35 25.73
N ALA A 63 -3.45 11.15 24.95
CA ALA A 63 -4.32 10.68 23.89
C ALA A 63 -3.66 10.89 22.49
N PRO A 64 -3.92 10.00 21.52
CA PRO A 64 -3.49 10.21 20.14
C PRO A 64 -4.00 11.53 19.57
N ASN A 65 -3.12 12.31 18.93
CA ASN A 65 -3.48 13.53 18.24
C ASN A 65 -3.43 13.35 16.71
N LEU A 66 -3.59 14.41 15.95
CA LEU A 66 -3.87 14.39 14.51
C LEU A 66 -2.95 13.47 13.71
N LEU A 67 -1.62 13.57 13.87
CA LEU A 67 -0.69 12.76 13.09
C LEU A 67 -0.81 11.26 13.41
N LEU A 68 -0.99 10.91 14.69
CA LEU A 68 -1.16 9.51 15.06
C LEU A 68 -2.54 8.96 14.69
N LYS A 69 -3.61 9.79 14.79
CA LYS A 69 -4.94 9.43 14.29
C LYS A 69 -4.93 9.18 12.78
N GLY A 70 -4.27 10.06 12.02
CA GLY A 70 -4.09 9.89 10.59
C GLY A 70 -3.36 8.59 10.24
N LEU A 71 -2.30 8.28 11.00
CA LEU A 71 -1.57 7.04 10.84
C LEU A 71 -2.44 5.81 11.08
N PHE A 72 -3.27 5.80 12.11
CA PHE A 72 -4.21 4.70 12.36
C PHE A 72 -5.24 4.57 11.23
N THR A 73 -5.73 5.68 10.70
CA THR A 73 -6.63 5.67 9.53
C THR A 73 -5.93 5.10 8.30
N THR A 74 -4.69 5.51 8.02
CA THR A 74 -3.86 4.92 6.96
C THR A 74 -3.74 3.41 7.11
N CYS A 75 -3.42 2.92 8.32
CA CYS A 75 -3.32 1.48 8.59
C CYS A 75 -4.64 0.75 8.35
N ARG A 76 -5.77 1.29 8.81
CA ARG A 76 -7.10 0.73 8.58
C ARG A 76 -7.43 0.65 7.09
N LEU A 77 -7.26 1.75 6.37
CA LEU A 77 -7.47 1.81 4.91
C LEU A 77 -6.66 0.73 4.20
N VAL A 78 -5.36 0.64 4.48
CA VAL A 78 -4.45 -0.30 3.83
C VAL A 78 -4.82 -1.75 4.11
N ILE A 79 -5.09 -2.10 5.36
CA ILE A 79 -5.43 -3.47 5.74
C ILE A 79 -6.72 -3.93 5.07
N TRP A 80 -7.79 -3.14 5.17
CA TRP A 80 -9.09 -3.51 4.62
C TRP A 80 -9.10 -3.46 3.08
N SER A 81 -8.45 -2.45 2.49
CA SER A 81 -8.32 -2.37 1.04
C SER A 81 -7.52 -3.54 0.49
N MET A 82 -6.43 -3.95 1.15
CA MET A 82 -5.63 -5.10 0.71
C MET A 82 -6.40 -6.42 0.81
N LEU A 83 -7.16 -6.63 1.88
CA LEU A 83 -7.98 -7.83 2.03
C LEU A 83 -9.04 -7.92 0.92
N LEU A 84 -9.75 -6.83 0.67
CA LEU A 84 -10.78 -6.78 -0.37
C LEU A 84 -10.14 -6.87 -1.77
N ALA A 85 -9.03 -6.17 -2.01
CA ALA A 85 -8.29 -6.22 -3.26
C ALA A 85 -7.73 -7.63 -3.55
N ALA A 86 -7.29 -8.35 -2.51
CA ALA A 86 -6.82 -9.73 -2.65
C ALA A 86 -7.96 -10.65 -3.09
N ILE A 87 -9.15 -10.52 -2.51
CA ILE A 87 -10.32 -11.32 -2.89
C ILE A 87 -10.68 -11.05 -4.36
N ILE A 88 -10.87 -9.78 -4.74
CA ILE A 88 -11.23 -9.39 -6.11
C ILE A 88 -10.11 -9.80 -7.08
N GLY A 89 -8.85 -9.53 -6.73
CA GLY A 89 -7.68 -9.81 -7.55
C GLY A 89 -7.47 -11.30 -7.81
N VAL A 90 -7.71 -12.15 -6.81
CA VAL A 90 -7.65 -13.63 -6.98
C VAL A 90 -8.75 -14.10 -7.93
N VAL A 91 -9.99 -13.66 -7.73
CA VAL A 91 -11.12 -14.03 -8.59
C VAL A 91 -10.84 -13.59 -10.04
N MET A 92 -10.48 -12.33 -10.25
CA MET A 92 -10.18 -11.79 -11.57
C MET A 92 -8.93 -12.42 -12.19
N GLY A 93 -7.91 -12.74 -11.39
CA GLY A 93 -6.69 -13.41 -11.84
C GLY A 93 -6.94 -14.83 -12.34
N VAL A 94 -7.77 -15.59 -11.64
CA VAL A 94 -8.21 -16.92 -12.07
C VAL A 94 -9.06 -16.81 -13.33
N MET A 95 -10.00 -15.86 -13.39
CA MET A 95 -10.80 -15.58 -14.60
C MET A 95 -9.91 -15.25 -15.81
N ARG A 96 -8.83 -14.50 -15.62
CA ARG A 96 -7.89 -14.10 -16.68
C ARG A 96 -7.09 -15.29 -17.25
N THR A 97 -6.88 -16.32 -16.46
CA THR A 97 -6.21 -17.57 -16.92
C THR A 97 -7.17 -18.61 -17.50
N SER A 98 -8.48 -18.34 -17.47
CA SER A 98 -9.52 -19.25 -17.97
C SER A 98 -9.40 -19.51 -19.47
N THR A 99 -9.69 -20.75 -19.87
CA THR A 99 -9.83 -21.13 -21.29
C THR A 99 -11.13 -20.60 -21.92
N ARG A 100 -12.13 -20.25 -21.10
CA ARG A 100 -13.40 -19.66 -21.55
C ARG A 100 -13.20 -18.20 -21.92
N LEU A 101 -13.74 -17.79 -23.05
CA LEU A 101 -13.55 -16.43 -23.59
C LEU A 101 -14.16 -15.36 -22.68
N PHE A 102 -15.42 -15.53 -22.25
CA PHE A 102 -16.18 -14.51 -21.52
C PHE A 102 -15.52 -14.08 -20.19
N PRO A 103 -15.21 -14.99 -19.22
CA PRO A 103 -14.55 -14.58 -18.00
C PRO A 103 -13.19 -13.94 -18.25
N ARG A 104 -12.42 -14.44 -19.23
CA ARG A 104 -11.13 -13.86 -19.60
C ARG A 104 -11.27 -12.43 -20.15
N MET A 105 -12.31 -12.16 -20.95
CA MET A 105 -12.57 -10.82 -21.48
C MET A 105 -12.97 -9.83 -20.40
N ILE A 106 -13.86 -10.21 -19.45
CA ILE A 106 -14.26 -9.35 -18.33
C ILE A 106 -13.05 -8.95 -17.51
N SER A 107 -12.23 -9.94 -17.10
CA SER A 107 -11.03 -9.65 -16.31
C SER A 107 -10.03 -8.79 -17.09
N ARG A 108 -9.87 -9.04 -18.40
CA ARG A 108 -9.00 -8.23 -19.24
C ARG A 108 -9.48 -6.79 -19.32
N LEU A 109 -10.75 -6.57 -19.61
CA LEU A 109 -11.34 -5.23 -19.71
C LEU A 109 -11.17 -4.45 -18.41
N TYR A 110 -11.46 -5.08 -17.27
CA TYR A 110 -11.27 -4.48 -15.96
C TYR A 110 -9.82 -4.03 -15.72
N VAL A 111 -8.87 -4.93 -15.92
CA VAL A 111 -7.44 -4.64 -15.67
C VAL A 111 -6.92 -3.56 -16.62
N GLU A 112 -7.24 -3.66 -17.91
CA GLU A 112 -6.84 -2.67 -18.93
C GLU A 112 -7.44 -1.29 -18.61
N PHE A 113 -8.71 -1.25 -18.20
CA PHE A 113 -9.39 -0.01 -17.85
C PHE A 113 -8.73 0.65 -16.62
N VAL A 114 -8.59 -0.09 -15.52
CA VAL A 114 -8.09 0.47 -14.27
C VAL A 114 -6.60 0.85 -14.37
N ARG A 115 -5.76 -0.02 -14.94
CA ARG A 115 -4.31 0.22 -14.97
C ARG A 115 -3.85 1.26 -15.99
N ASN A 116 -4.66 1.58 -16.99
CA ASN A 116 -4.34 2.62 -17.96
C ASN A 116 -4.94 3.99 -17.59
N MET A 117 -5.63 4.09 -16.46
CA MET A 117 -6.15 5.35 -15.94
C MET A 117 -5.22 5.92 -14.88
N PRO A 118 -4.94 7.22 -14.86
CA PRO A 118 -4.21 7.84 -13.75
C PRO A 118 -4.93 7.58 -12.41
N PRO A 119 -4.20 7.20 -11.33
CA PRO A 119 -4.82 6.85 -10.03
C PRO A 119 -5.74 7.93 -9.49
N VAL A 120 -5.32 9.20 -9.57
CA VAL A 120 -6.12 10.34 -9.10
C VAL A 120 -7.45 10.43 -9.84
N VAL A 121 -7.44 10.28 -11.18
CA VAL A 121 -8.65 10.35 -12.01
C VAL A 121 -9.60 9.20 -11.65
N PHE A 122 -9.05 7.99 -11.48
CA PHE A 122 -9.85 6.84 -11.07
C PHE A 122 -10.54 7.08 -9.72
N ILE A 123 -9.80 7.58 -8.71
CA ILE A 123 -10.31 7.84 -7.37
C ILE A 123 -11.43 8.87 -7.40
N PHE A 124 -11.27 9.98 -8.13
CA PHE A 124 -12.34 10.99 -8.27
C PHE A 124 -13.58 10.43 -8.93
N ILE A 125 -13.44 9.71 -10.06
CA ILE A 125 -14.58 9.10 -10.75
C ILE A 125 -15.28 8.11 -9.82
N PHE A 126 -14.52 7.22 -9.17
CA PHE A 126 -15.11 6.22 -8.29
C PHE A 126 -15.83 6.86 -7.10
N TYR A 127 -15.20 7.83 -6.44
CA TYR A 127 -15.76 8.48 -5.26
C TYR A 127 -17.03 9.26 -5.58
N PHE A 128 -16.98 10.16 -6.57
CA PHE A 128 -18.11 11.05 -6.87
C PHE A 128 -19.25 10.36 -7.60
N PHE A 129 -18.98 9.35 -8.44
CA PHE A 129 -20.04 8.71 -9.24
C PHE A 129 -20.48 7.35 -8.69
N ILE A 130 -19.60 6.61 -8.06
CA ILE A 130 -19.89 5.24 -7.61
C ILE A 130 -20.13 5.21 -6.11
N SER A 131 -19.17 5.70 -5.32
CA SER A 131 -19.23 5.62 -3.86
C SER A 131 -20.41 6.45 -3.31
N SER A 132 -20.70 7.63 -3.88
CA SER A 132 -21.83 8.47 -3.52
C SER A 132 -23.20 7.78 -3.66
N GLN A 133 -23.28 6.76 -4.51
CA GLN A 133 -24.48 5.95 -4.67
C GLN A 133 -24.41 4.66 -3.83
N LEU A 134 -23.24 4.05 -3.75
CA LEU A 134 -23.06 2.75 -3.10
C LEU A 134 -23.20 2.83 -1.57
N VAL A 135 -22.61 3.86 -0.95
CA VAL A 135 -22.61 4.04 0.51
C VAL A 135 -24.03 4.17 1.08
N PRO A 136 -24.91 5.02 0.54
CA PRO A 136 -26.31 5.09 0.97
C PRO A 136 -27.08 3.79 0.75
N ILE A 137 -26.87 3.10 -0.39
CA ILE A 137 -27.53 1.80 -0.68
C ILE A 137 -27.15 0.74 0.34
N LEU A 138 -25.90 0.76 0.83
CA LEU A 138 -25.43 -0.16 1.86
C LEU A 138 -25.89 0.24 3.28
N GLY A 139 -26.53 1.38 3.44
CA GLY A 139 -27.04 1.86 4.72
C GLY A 139 -25.93 2.19 5.74
N ILE A 140 -24.73 2.52 5.28
CA ILE A 140 -23.57 2.74 6.16
C ILE A 140 -23.78 3.93 7.06
N ASP A 141 -24.43 5.00 6.55
CA ASP A 141 -24.77 6.20 7.34
C ASP A 141 -25.75 5.87 8.48
N GLU A 142 -26.61 4.85 8.29
CA GLU A 142 -27.55 4.44 9.33
C GLU A 142 -26.89 3.58 10.42
N ILE A 143 -25.77 2.95 10.14
CA ILE A 143 -25.05 2.12 11.12
C ILE A 143 -24.57 2.98 12.29
N SER A 144 -24.01 4.16 12.01
CA SER A 144 -23.56 5.09 13.05
C SER A 144 -24.67 5.58 13.98
N VAL A 145 -25.91 5.61 13.48
CA VAL A 145 -27.09 6.10 14.22
C VAL A 145 -27.84 4.98 14.93
N ARG A 146 -27.92 3.80 14.32
CA ARG A 146 -28.78 2.69 14.80
C ARG A 146 -28.05 1.59 15.57
N ALA A 147 -26.71 1.53 15.47
CA ALA A 147 -25.95 0.47 16.13
C ALA A 147 -25.93 0.64 17.66
N SER A 148 -25.87 -0.49 18.36
CA SER A 148 -25.72 -0.48 19.81
C SER A 148 -24.37 0.14 20.24
N PRO A 149 -24.25 0.71 21.47
CA PRO A 149 -22.97 1.25 21.94
C PRO A 149 -21.81 0.27 21.86
N THR A 150 -22.08 -1.02 22.15
CA THR A 150 -21.05 -2.08 22.04
C THR A 150 -20.62 -2.32 20.59
N THR A 151 -21.58 -2.31 19.66
CA THR A 151 -21.28 -2.46 18.22
C THR A 151 -20.48 -1.26 17.70
N LEU A 152 -20.87 -0.04 18.11
CA LEU A 152 -20.14 1.18 17.74
C LEU A 152 -18.70 1.14 18.24
N ALA A 153 -18.47 0.75 19.49
CA ALA A 153 -17.10 0.63 20.03
C ALA A 153 -16.24 -0.37 19.25
N MET A 154 -16.82 -1.52 18.84
CA MET A 154 -16.11 -2.48 17.99
C MET A 154 -15.80 -1.89 16.60
N LEU A 155 -16.78 -1.23 15.98
CA LEU A 155 -16.61 -0.63 14.65
C LEU A 155 -15.63 0.53 14.68
N GLU A 156 -15.58 1.30 15.75
CA GLU A 156 -14.61 2.39 15.93
C GLU A 156 -13.17 1.89 15.92
N VAL A 157 -12.90 0.76 16.55
CA VAL A 157 -11.56 0.13 16.48
C VAL A 157 -11.23 -0.27 15.03
N ILE A 158 -12.21 -0.78 14.29
CA ILE A 158 -12.04 -1.37 12.96
C ILE A 158 -12.00 -0.29 11.86
N LEU A 159 -12.91 0.67 11.89
CA LEU A 159 -13.12 1.68 10.85
C LEU A 159 -12.69 3.10 11.26
N GLY A 160 -12.54 3.35 12.55
CA GLY A 160 -12.29 4.69 13.10
C GLY A 160 -13.55 5.34 13.66
N PRO A 161 -13.55 6.67 13.89
CA PRO A 161 -14.69 7.37 14.45
C PRO A 161 -15.97 7.20 13.64
N PRO A 162 -17.14 7.05 14.29
CA PRO A 162 -18.42 6.76 13.62
C PRO A 162 -18.84 7.80 12.57
N ASP A 163 -18.50 9.05 12.78
CA ASP A 163 -18.75 10.16 11.85
C ASP A 163 -17.94 10.06 10.54
N LEU A 164 -16.88 9.25 10.51
CA LEU A 164 -16.03 9.04 9.35
C LEU A 164 -16.26 7.69 8.65
N PHE A 165 -17.18 6.83 9.12
CA PHE A 165 -17.39 5.50 8.57
C PHE A 165 -17.62 5.51 7.05
N SER A 166 -18.51 6.37 6.58
CA SER A 166 -18.83 6.48 5.15
C SER A 166 -17.62 6.87 4.31
N ASN A 167 -16.81 7.80 4.82
CA ASN A 167 -15.59 8.24 4.12
C ASN A 167 -14.54 7.13 4.11
N VAL A 168 -14.29 6.48 5.24
CA VAL A 168 -13.30 5.40 5.35
C VAL A 168 -13.70 4.21 4.48
N ILE A 169 -14.96 3.80 4.50
CA ILE A 169 -15.48 2.70 3.67
C ILE A 169 -15.40 3.06 2.19
N SER A 170 -15.72 4.30 1.81
CA SER A 170 -15.54 4.80 0.45
C SER A 170 -14.09 4.67 -0.01
N GLY A 171 -13.13 5.07 0.84
CA GLY A 171 -11.70 4.94 0.59
C GLY A 171 -11.26 3.49 0.44
N ILE A 172 -11.75 2.60 1.32
CA ILE A 172 -11.47 1.16 1.26
C ILE A 172 -11.93 0.58 -0.08
N PHE A 173 -13.16 0.83 -0.50
CA PHE A 173 -13.67 0.33 -1.79
C PHE A 173 -12.90 0.91 -2.97
N CYS A 174 -12.62 2.21 -2.95
CA CYS A 174 -11.89 2.90 -4.00
C CYS A 174 -10.48 2.30 -4.19
N LEU A 175 -9.70 2.24 -3.11
CA LEU A 175 -8.38 1.64 -3.13
C LEU A 175 -8.43 0.16 -3.47
N ALA A 176 -9.38 -0.59 -2.90
CA ALA A 176 -9.48 -2.03 -3.15
C ALA A 176 -9.73 -2.36 -4.62
N ILE A 177 -10.62 -1.64 -5.28
CA ILE A 177 -10.91 -1.87 -6.70
C ILE A 177 -9.74 -1.44 -7.57
N PHE A 178 -9.06 -0.35 -7.23
CA PHE A 178 -7.86 0.08 -7.94
C PHE A 178 -6.73 -0.95 -7.82
N GLU A 179 -6.40 -1.36 -6.60
CA GLU A 179 -5.31 -2.28 -6.29
C GLU A 179 -5.57 -3.71 -6.76
N ALA A 180 -6.83 -4.14 -6.77
CA ALA A 180 -7.21 -5.47 -7.25
C ALA A 180 -6.83 -5.70 -8.72
N ALA A 181 -6.74 -4.66 -9.54
CA ALA A 181 -6.28 -4.79 -10.93
C ALA A 181 -4.78 -5.18 -10.99
N TYR A 182 -3.96 -4.68 -10.08
CA TYR A 182 -2.55 -5.05 -9.97
C TYR A 182 -2.39 -6.45 -9.38
N ILE A 183 -3.15 -6.78 -8.34
CA ILE A 183 -3.17 -8.13 -7.76
C ILE A 183 -3.64 -9.16 -8.77
N THR A 184 -4.61 -8.83 -9.62
CA THR A 184 -5.06 -9.68 -10.74
C THR A 184 -3.89 -10.12 -11.62
N GLU A 185 -2.98 -9.20 -11.97
CA GLU A 185 -1.81 -9.50 -12.78
C GLU A 185 -0.77 -10.33 -12.02
N ILE A 186 -0.58 -10.07 -10.72
CA ILE A 186 0.28 -10.88 -9.87
C ILE A 186 -0.22 -12.33 -9.82
N VAL A 187 -1.52 -12.51 -9.63
CA VAL A 187 -2.16 -13.84 -9.60
C VAL A 187 -2.05 -14.52 -10.96
N ARG A 188 -2.35 -13.82 -12.05
CA ARG A 188 -2.19 -14.33 -13.40
C ARG A 188 -0.75 -14.78 -13.66
N ALA A 189 0.22 -13.95 -13.36
CA ALA A 189 1.63 -14.25 -13.55
C ALA A 189 2.08 -15.45 -12.69
N GLY A 190 1.63 -15.53 -11.44
CA GLY A 190 1.89 -16.64 -10.54
C GLY A 190 1.35 -17.97 -11.08
N ILE A 191 0.10 -18.00 -11.56
CA ILE A 191 -0.50 -19.20 -12.16
C ILE A 191 0.25 -19.60 -13.45
N GLN A 192 0.55 -18.64 -14.32
CA GLN A 192 1.23 -18.89 -15.60
C GLN A 192 2.70 -19.23 -15.46
N SER A 193 3.31 -18.97 -14.31
CA SER A 193 4.70 -19.31 -14.04
C SER A 193 4.94 -20.80 -13.78
N ILE A 194 3.86 -21.59 -13.55
CA ILE A 194 3.98 -23.03 -13.27
C ILE A 194 4.30 -23.76 -14.58
N ASP A 195 5.28 -24.66 -14.50
CA ASP A 195 5.74 -25.45 -15.63
C ASP A 195 4.60 -26.29 -16.22
N ARG A 196 4.54 -26.35 -17.56
CA ARG A 196 3.53 -27.14 -18.28
C ARG A 196 3.64 -28.63 -17.98
N GLY A 197 4.83 -29.14 -17.73
CA GLY A 197 5.06 -30.53 -17.35
C GLY A 197 4.33 -30.91 -16.06
N GLN A 198 4.21 -30.00 -15.10
CA GLN A 198 3.41 -30.22 -13.87
C GLN A 198 1.91 -30.36 -14.18
N ILE A 199 1.41 -29.58 -15.12
CA ILE A 199 0.02 -29.63 -15.57
C ILE A 199 -0.25 -30.94 -16.31
N GLU A 200 0.63 -31.31 -17.24
CA GLU A 200 0.54 -32.55 -18.04
C GLU A 200 0.66 -33.79 -17.16
N ALA A 201 1.58 -33.81 -16.21
CA ALA A 201 1.72 -34.90 -15.24
C ALA A 201 0.43 -35.08 -14.41
N GLY A 202 -0.15 -33.98 -13.89
CA GLY A 202 -1.43 -34.04 -13.19
C GLY A 202 -2.56 -34.61 -14.03
N GLN A 203 -2.62 -34.23 -15.32
CA GLN A 203 -3.64 -34.76 -16.25
C GLN A 203 -3.40 -36.23 -16.59
N SER A 204 -2.14 -36.68 -16.71
CA SER A 204 -1.78 -38.06 -17.03
C SER A 204 -2.21 -39.06 -15.95
N ILE A 205 -2.27 -38.62 -14.69
CA ILE A 205 -2.80 -39.42 -13.57
C ILE A 205 -4.33 -39.29 -13.39
N GLY A 206 -5.04 -38.69 -14.38
CA GLY A 206 -6.49 -38.60 -14.43
C GLY A 206 -7.12 -37.43 -13.65
N LEU A 207 -6.33 -36.45 -13.19
CA LEU A 207 -6.89 -35.27 -12.54
C LEU A 207 -7.67 -34.41 -13.52
N SER A 208 -8.88 -34.00 -13.13
CA SER A 208 -9.64 -33.01 -13.89
C SER A 208 -8.94 -31.64 -13.83
N ARG A 209 -9.26 -30.74 -14.76
CA ARG A 209 -8.70 -29.37 -14.81
C ARG A 209 -8.84 -28.62 -13.48
N PHE A 210 -9.96 -28.80 -12.78
CA PHE A 210 -10.18 -28.19 -11.47
C PHE A 210 -9.24 -28.77 -10.41
N HIS A 211 -9.06 -30.10 -10.40
CA HIS A 211 -8.16 -30.74 -9.45
C HIS A 211 -6.68 -30.41 -9.73
N VAL A 212 -6.29 -30.32 -11.01
CA VAL A 212 -4.95 -29.84 -11.39
C VAL A 212 -4.73 -28.39 -10.88
N LEU A 213 -5.71 -27.50 -11.08
CA LEU A 213 -5.63 -26.13 -10.56
C LEU A 213 -5.51 -26.14 -9.04
N ARG A 214 -6.38 -26.86 -8.34
CA ARG A 214 -6.48 -26.87 -6.87
C ARG A 214 -5.28 -27.50 -6.18
N TRP A 215 -4.82 -28.65 -6.69
CA TRP A 215 -3.84 -29.48 -5.98
C TRP A 215 -2.42 -29.40 -6.55
N VAL A 216 -2.24 -28.95 -7.78
CA VAL A 216 -0.93 -28.87 -8.43
C VAL A 216 -0.50 -27.41 -8.62
N ILE A 217 -1.35 -26.59 -9.25
CA ILE A 217 -0.99 -25.23 -9.64
C ILE A 217 -1.06 -24.26 -8.45
N LEU A 218 -2.20 -24.19 -7.75
CA LEU A 218 -2.41 -23.17 -6.71
C LEU A 218 -1.38 -23.23 -5.57
N PRO A 219 -1.02 -24.41 -5.00
CA PRO A 219 -0.03 -24.43 -3.92
C PRO A 219 1.33 -23.88 -4.35
N GLN A 220 1.77 -24.18 -5.57
CA GLN A 220 3.02 -23.67 -6.11
C GLN A 220 2.92 -22.19 -6.51
N ALA A 221 1.80 -21.79 -7.13
CA ALA A 221 1.55 -20.42 -7.57
C ALA A 221 1.50 -19.45 -6.38
N VAL A 222 0.84 -19.82 -5.27
CA VAL A 222 0.79 -18.99 -4.05
C VAL A 222 2.19 -18.66 -3.55
N GLN A 223 3.10 -19.63 -3.50
CA GLN A 223 4.49 -19.39 -3.09
C GLN A 223 5.22 -18.39 -3.99
N ARG A 224 4.87 -18.35 -5.29
CA ARG A 224 5.44 -17.40 -6.27
C ARG A 224 4.77 -16.03 -6.23
N MET A 225 3.52 -15.95 -5.75
CA MET A 225 2.77 -14.71 -5.62
C MET A 225 3.12 -13.92 -4.34
N VAL A 226 3.51 -14.61 -3.25
CA VAL A 226 3.76 -13.97 -1.94
C VAL A 226 4.78 -12.83 -2.02
N PRO A 227 5.97 -12.97 -2.65
CA PRO A 227 6.93 -11.86 -2.71
C PRO A 227 6.38 -10.61 -3.43
N PRO A 228 5.82 -10.70 -4.65
CA PRO A 228 5.25 -9.52 -5.30
C PRO A 228 4.04 -8.95 -4.56
N LEU A 229 3.22 -9.76 -3.87
CA LEU A 229 2.13 -9.27 -3.03
C LEU A 229 2.64 -8.50 -1.81
N ALA A 230 3.71 -8.95 -1.18
CA ALA A 230 4.36 -8.24 -0.08
C ALA A 230 4.91 -6.87 -0.52
N GLY A 231 5.57 -6.81 -1.67
CA GLY A 231 6.01 -5.55 -2.27
C GLY A 231 4.84 -4.62 -2.59
N HIS A 232 3.76 -5.18 -3.13
CA HIS A 232 2.56 -4.42 -3.47
C HIS A 232 1.82 -3.88 -2.23
N PHE A 233 1.81 -4.63 -1.13
CA PHE A 233 1.29 -4.14 0.16
C PHE A 233 2.02 -2.87 0.64
N ILE A 234 3.35 -2.84 0.53
CA ILE A 234 4.14 -1.64 0.87
C ILE A 234 3.83 -0.47 -0.08
N THR A 235 3.57 -0.77 -1.35
CA THR A 235 3.16 0.24 -2.33
C THR A 235 1.80 0.83 -1.96
N LEU A 236 0.82 0.01 -1.59
CA LEU A 236 -0.51 0.44 -1.16
C LEU A 236 -0.48 1.42 0.03
N ILE A 237 0.47 1.26 0.98
CA ILE A 237 0.63 2.23 2.08
C ILE A 237 0.93 3.64 1.54
N LYS A 238 1.77 3.75 0.53
CA LYS A 238 2.10 5.04 -0.10
C LYS A 238 0.95 5.55 -0.95
N ASP A 239 0.31 4.66 -1.70
CA ASP A 239 -0.80 5.00 -2.59
C ASP A 239 -2.07 5.38 -1.81
N SER A 240 -2.21 4.93 -0.54
CA SER A 240 -3.30 5.38 0.32
C SER A 240 -3.29 6.90 0.58
N SER A 241 -2.13 7.56 0.45
CA SER A 241 -2.04 9.03 0.54
C SER A 241 -2.86 9.77 -0.50
N ILE A 242 -3.18 9.14 -1.63
CA ILE A 242 -3.95 9.77 -2.72
C ILE A 242 -5.41 10.03 -2.29
N VAL A 243 -5.96 9.24 -1.36
CA VAL A 243 -7.34 9.44 -0.88
C VAL A 243 -7.50 10.69 -0.01
N ALA A 244 -6.42 11.34 0.40
CA ALA A 244 -6.45 12.68 0.99
C ALA A 244 -7.18 13.69 0.08
N LEU A 245 -7.06 13.52 -1.24
CA LEU A 245 -7.70 14.39 -2.24
C LEU A 245 -9.24 14.32 -2.24
N ILE A 246 -9.81 13.28 -1.67
CA ILE A 246 -11.25 13.11 -1.49
C ILE A 246 -11.65 13.26 -0.01
N SER A 247 -10.87 14.04 0.74
CA SER A 247 -11.13 14.42 2.14
C SER A 247 -11.19 13.24 3.12
N ILE A 248 -10.48 12.15 2.84
CA ILE A 248 -10.33 11.06 3.81
C ILE A 248 -9.21 11.42 4.77
N GLN A 249 -9.52 11.47 6.06
CA GLN A 249 -8.64 11.92 7.15
C GLN A 249 -7.57 10.86 7.50
N GLU A 250 -6.75 10.52 6.52
CA GLU A 250 -5.55 9.69 6.69
C GLU A 250 -4.31 10.58 6.99
N LEU A 251 -3.14 9.98 7.12
CA LEU A 251 -1.93 10.67 7.57
C LEU A 251 -1.58 11.91 6.73
N THR A 252 -1.69 11.83 5.40
CA THR A 252 -1.35 12.95 4.51
C THR A 252 -2.36 14.09 4.62
N PHE A 253 -3.65 13.78 4.74
CA PHE A 253 -4.71 14.77 4.94
C PHE A 253 -4.50 15.54 6.25
N LEU A 254 -4.35 14.82 7.37
CA LEU A 254 -4.15 15.44 8.67
C LEU A 254 -2.80 16.17 8.79
N ALA A 255 -1.77 15.66 8.11
CA ALA A 255 -0.50 16.38 7.99
C ALA A 255 -0.66 17.73 7.27
N GLN A 256 -1.43 17.77 6.19
CA GLN A 256 -1.73 19.02 5.48
C GLN A 256 -2.50 19.99 6.37
N GLU A 257 -3.46 19.51 7.14
CA GLU A 257 -4.22 20.34 8.10
C GLU A 257 -3.28 20.96 9.14
N VAL A 258 -2.38 20.17 9.73
CA VAL A 258 -1.37 20.65 10.68
C VAL A 258 -0.42 21.64 10.01
N ALA A 259 0.07 21.36 8.81
CA ALA A 259 0.98 22.23 8.08
C ALA A 259 0.36 23.61 7.78
N VAL A 260 -0.92 23.63 7.43
CA VAL A 260 -1.66 24.88 7.16
C VAL A 260 -1.96 25.65 8.46
N SER A 261 -2.37 24.97 9.53
CA SER A 261 -2.71 25.61 10.80
C SER A 261 -1.49 26.18 11.53
N THR A 262 -0.34 25.50 11.46
CA THR A 262 0.89 25.91 12.14
C THR A 262 1.79 26.80 11.28
N GLN A 263 1.57 26.84 9.97
CA GLN A 263 2.45 27.49 8.97
C GLN A 263 3.87 26.85 8.88
N HIS A 264 4.12 25.69 9.54
CA HIS A 264 5.38 24.96 9.54
C HIS A 264 5.38 23.83 8.49
N VAL A 265 5.28 24.21 7.23
CA VAL A 265 5.08 23.26 6.11
C VAL A 265 6.25 22.29 5.95
N PHE A 266 7.49 22.76 6.08
CA PHE A 266 8.68 21.92 5.84
C PHE A 266 8.84 20.87 6.95
N GLU A 267 8.71 21.29 8.21
CA GLU A 267 8.85 20.39 9.37
C GLU A 267 7.84 19.25 9.31
N ILE A 268 6.57 19.58 9.05
CA ILE A 268 5.51 18.58 8.98
C ILE A 268 5.75 17.59 7.83
N TRP A 269 6.06 18.06 6.63
CA TRP A 269 6.26 17.13 5.49
C TRP A 269 7.50 16.28 5.65
N ILE A 270 8.60 16.80 6.21
CA ILE A 270 9.79 16.00 6.53
C ILE A 270 9.45 14.95 7.59
N PHE A 271 8.72 15.34 8.63
CA PHE A 271 8.32 14.42 9.69
C PHE A 271 7.40 13.30 9.18
N VAL A 272 6.40 13.65 8.41
CA VAL A 272 5.46 12.68 7.80
C VAL A 272 6.14 11.76 6.80
N ALA A 273 7.08 12.28 6.00
CA ALA A 273 7.93 11.45 5.15
C ALA A 273 8.72 10.43 5.98
N GLY A 274 9.25 10.85 7.15
CA GLY A 274 9.89 9.96 8.12
C GLY A 274 8.94 8.89 8.65
N MET A 275 7.68 9.23 8.98
CA MET A 275 6.66 8.26 9.42
C MET A 275 6.37 7.20 8.35
N TYR A 276 6.10 7.62 7.10
CA TYR A 276 5.91 6.68 5.99
C TYR A 276 7.14 5.81 5.74
N PHE A 277 8.33 6.41 5.78
CA PHE A 277 9.59 5.67 5.63
C PHE A 277 9.75 4.60 6.70
N CYS A 278 9.55 4.94 7.97
CA CYS A 278 9.69 4.00 9.09
C CYS A 278 8.74 2.80 8.93
N ILE A 279 7.47 3.05 8.58
CA ILE A 279 6.49 1.98 8.41
C ILE A 279 6.84 1.10 7.21
N CYS A 280 7.10 1.71 6.05
CA CYS A 280 7.45 0.97 4.84
C CYS A 280 8.74 0.17 5.03
N TYR A 281 9.75 0.74 5.70
CA TYR A 281 11.02 0.08 5.97
C TYR A 281 10.86 -1.08 6.95
N PHE A 282 10.10 -0.89 8.04
CA PHE A 282 9.79 -1.96 8.98
C PHE A 282 9.09 -3.14 8.30
N LEU A 283 8.08 -2.87 7.47
CA LEU A 283 7.37 -3.89 6.72
C LEU A 283 8.26 -4.57 5.67
N ALA A 284 9.13 -3.82 5.00
CA ALA A 284 10.11 -4.39 4.07
C ALA A 284 11.04 -5.39 4.77
N LEU A 285 11.52 -5.06 5.97
CA LEU A 285 12.33 -5.98 6.77
C LEU A 285 11.53 -7.22 7.20
N LEU A 286 10.27 -7.04 7.62
CA LEU A 286 9.40 -8.13 8.03
C LEU A 286 9.12 -9.09 6.88
N PHE A 287 8.69 -8.57 5.74
CA PHE A 287 8.40 -9.37 4.54
C PHE A 287 9.66 -10.03 3.99
N GLY A 288 10.81 -9.35 3.97
CA GLY A 288 12.07 -9.95 3.55
C GLY A 288 12.50 -11.16 4.41
N ARG A 289 12.16 -11.16 5.72
CA ARG A 289 12.37 -12.35 6.57
C ARG A 289 11.40 -13.48 6.23
N LEU A 290 10.14 -13.16 5.94
CA LEU A 290 9.13 -14.15 5.53
C LEU A 290 9.50 -14.79 4.18
N GLU A 291 9.94 -14.01 3.21
CA GLU A 291 10.38 -14.50 1.91
C GLU A 291 11.55 -15.48 2.02
N LYS A 292 12.55 -15.17 2.85
CA LYS A 292 13.68 -16.06 3.11
C LYS A 292 13.23 -17.40 3.69
N LYS A 293 12.27 -17.41 4.61
CA LYS A 293 11.72 -18.67 5.14
C LYS A 293 10.99 -19.48 4.06
N LEU A 294 10.22 -18.81 3.20
CA LEU A 294 9.49 -19.50 2.11
C LEU A 294 10.44 -20.00 1.00
N SER A 295 11.56 -19.35 0.76
CA SER A 295 12.54 -19.76 -0.25
C SER A 295 13.31 -21.03 0.15
N VAL A 296 13.49 -21.30 1.43
CA VAL A 296 14.16 -22.54 1.93
C VAL A 296 13.37 -23.80 1.57
N TYR A 297 12.07 -23.70 1.33
CA TYR A 297 11.24 -24.82 0.86
C TYR A 297 11.28 -25.02 -0.68
N ARG A 298 12.12 -24.27 -1.40
CA ARG A 298 12.31 -24.35 -2.86
C ARG A 298 13.49 -25.25 -3.28
N GLY A 299 14.27 -25.80 -2.33
CA GLY A 299 15.40 -26.70 -2.56
C GLY A 299 15.00 -28.16 -2.61
#